data_e0c022ff92e8957f8269154340cb5b22
#
_entry.id   e0c022ff92e8957f8269154340cb5b22
#
_cell.length_a   1.000
_cell.length_b   1.000
_cell.length_c   1.000
_cell.angle_alpha   90.00
_cell.angle_beta   90.00
_cell.angle_gamma   90.00
#
_symmetry.space_group_name_H-M   'P 1'
#
loop_
_entity.id
_entity.type
_entity.pdbx_description
1 polymer ?
#
loop_
_entity_poly.entity_id
_entity_poly.type
_entity_poly.pdbx_seq_one_letter_code
_entity_poly.pdbx_strand_id
1 'polypeptide(L)'
;TRLVGQVHDCCAAVREAMHKAVDELGERTSFRGYGPEQGYEFLRQAIAGQDYRARGMDIADDEIFVSDGSKCDCGNILDIFGSNNRIGVMDPVYPVYVDTNVMAGHTGEADESGLYSGLVYLPCDANNGFVPAIPSEKVDLIYLCYPNNPTGATATRAQLTAWVEYALANDAVILFDAAYEAYIRDPEIPHSIYEIPGARRCAIEFRSFSKNGGFTGVRCAFTVVPKDLKCQNASGEKMPLHPLWNRRFSTKFNGVGYVTQRAAEALYSPAGKSQIAELIEHYMGNAAILRGAAEKCGLTTFGGTNAPYIWVCAPKHLTSWAVFDKLLSEANVVVTPGSGFGPAGEGYFRISAFNSRANVVEVARRLAALDWTR
;
A
#
# COMPACT_ATOMS: atom_id res chain seq x y z
N THR A 1 -23.25 -12.29 -4.69
CA THR A 1 -22.71 -12.16 -3.32
C THR A 1 -21.52 -11.22 -3.40
N ARG A 2 -21.62 -10.03 -2.79
CA ARG A 2 -20.48 -9.09 -2.68
C ARG A 2 -19.37 -9.75 -1.87
N LEU A 3 -18.33 -10.23 -2.50
CA LEU A 3 -17.11 -10.71 -1.87
C LEU A 3 -15.98 -9.76 -2.21
N VAL A 4 -16.06 -8.55 -1.66
CA VAL A 4 -14.95 -7.59 -1.66
C VAL A 4 -14.42 -7.54 -0.24
N GLY A 5 -13.28 -8.18 0.01
CA GLY A 5 -12.61 -8.13 1.31
C GLY A 5 -11.93 -9.44 1.71
N GLN A 6 -11.07 -9.34 2.69
CA GLN A 6 -10.46 -10.51 3.33
C GLN A 6 -11.55 -11.38 3.98
N VAL A 7 -11.54 -12.69 3.69
CA VAL A 7 -12.52 -13.67 4.14
C VAL A 7 -11.83 -14.71 5.03
N HIS A 8 -10.91 -14.29 5.86
CA HIS A 8 -10.32 -15.12 6.90
C HIS A 8 -10.63 -14.54 8.27
N ASP A 9 -10.82 -15.44 9.22
CA ASP A 9 -10.93 -15.07 10.63
C ASP A 9 -9.68 -14.32 11.07
N CYS A 10 -9.87 -13.37 11.98
CA CYS A 10 -8.76 -12.70 12.64
C CYS A 10 -7.87 -13.76 13.32
N CYS A 11 -6.56 -13.64 13.17
CA CYS A 11 -5.59 -14.56 13.78
C CYS A 11 -5.93 -14.81 15.26
N ALA A 12 -5.83 -16.06 15.72
CA ALA A 12 -6.17 -16.43 17.09
C ALA A 12 -5.36 -15.61 18.11
N ALA A 13 -4.05 -15.43 17.86
CA ALA A 13 -3.19 -14.62 18.71
C ALA A 13 -3.67 -13.15 18.82
N VAL A 14 -4.17 -12.59 17.72
CA VAL A 14 -4.74 -11.23 17.67
C VAL A 14 -6.01 -11.17 18.52
N ARG A 15 -6.93 -12.12 18.34
CA ARG A 15 -8.18 -12.17 19.09
C ARG A 15 -7.96 -12.31 20.60
N GLU A 16 -7.03 -13.18 21.01
CA GLU A 16 -6.66 -13.36 22.41
C GLU A 16 -6.08 -12.07 23.00
N ALA A 17 -5.20 -11.38 22.27
CA ALA A 17 -4.63 -10.10 22.69
C ALA A 17 -5.70 -9.02 22.83
N MET A 18 -6.70 -8.98 21.93
CA MET A 18 -7.83 -8.05 22.02
C MET A 18 -8.67 -8.32 23.27
N HIS A 19 -9.02 -9.57 23.56
CA HIS A 19 -9.78 -9.93 24.76
C HIS A 19 -9.03 -9.51 26.03
N LYS A 20 -7.75 -9.86 26.13
CA LYS A 20 -6.92 -9.46 27.26
C LYS A 20 -6.85 -7.94 27.43
N ALA A 21 -6.68 -7.20 26.34
CA ALA A 21 -6.63 -5.74 26.37
C ALA A 21 -7.96 -5.12 26.79
N VAL A 22 -9.11 -5.73 26.46
CA VAL A 22 -10.43 -5.30 26.93
C VAL A 22 -10.56 -5.54 28.44
N ASP A 23 -10.13 -6.70 28.95
CA ASP A 23 -10.13 -7.01 30.38
C ASP A 23 -9.26 -6.02 31.16
N GLU A 24 -8.05 -5.70 30.64
CA GLU A 24 -7.16 -4.68 31.22
C GLU A 24 -7.80 -3.29 31.32
N LEU A 25 -8.63 -2.90 30.35
CA LEU A 25 -9.37 -1.63 30.41
C LEU A 25 -10.50 -1.65 31.45
N GLY A 26 -11.03 -2.82 31.80
CA GLY A 26 -12.06 -3.01 32.81
C GLY A 26 -11.53 -2.91 34.27
N GLU A 27 -10.22 -3.00 34.47
CA GLU A 27 -9.61 -3.02 35.79
C GLU A 27 -8.99 -1.65 36.14
N ARG A 28 -9.25 -1.17 37.35
CA ARG A 28 -8.76 0.15 37.82
C ARG A 28 -7.23 0.25 37.78
N THR A 29 -6.51 -0.84 38.01
CA THR A 29 -5.03 -0.87 38.09
C THR A 29 -4.35 -0.88 36.75
N SER A 30 -5.05 -1.30 35.68
CA SER A 30 -4.54 -1.42 34.32
C SER A 30 -5.27 -0.54 33.31
N PHE A 31 -6.28 0.24 33.75
CA PHE A 31 -7.02 1.16 32.92
C PHE A 31 -6.10 2.13 32.16
N ARG A 32 -6.42 2.37 30.89
CA ARG A 32 -5.71 3.30 30.02
C ARG A 32 -6.66 4.42 29.57
N GLY A 33 -6.27 5.66 29.89
CA GLY A 33 -6.90 6.87 29.31
C GLY A 33 -6.33 7.16 27.92
N TYR A 34 -6.22 8.45 27.57
CA TYR A 34 -5.53 8.87 26.35
C TYR A 34 -4.12 8.32 26.30
N GLY A 35 -3.82 7.57 25.25
CA GLY A 35 -2.47 7.07 24.99
C GLY A 35 -1.59 8.13 24.31
N PRO A 36 -0.30 7.80 24.07
CA PRO A 36 0.55 8.62 23.22
C PRO A 36 -0.04 8.69 21.81
N GLU A 37 -0.15 9.89 21.26
CA GLU A 37 -0.71 10.11 19.92
C GLU A 37 0.07 9.33 18.86
N GLN A 38 1.39 9.23 19.01
CA GLN A 38 2.29 8.51 18.09
C GLN A 38 2.16 6.98 18.18
N GLY A 39 1.39 6.49 19.13
CA GLY A 39 1.25 5.07 19.45
C GLY A 39 2.05 4.64 20.67
N TYR A 40 1.61 3.56 21.29
CA TYR A 40 2.29 3.00 22.47
C TYR A 40 3.69 2.49 22.13
N GLU A 41 4.59 2.66 23.08
CA GLU A 41 6.00 2.28 22.96
C GLU A 41 6.17 0.78 22.66
N PHE A 42 5.36 -0.09 23.28
CA PHE A 42 5.43 -1.54 23.04
C PHE A 42 5.26 -1.90 21.57
N LEU A 43 4.32 -1.25 20.85
CA LEU A 43 4.09 -1.51 19.43
C LEU A 43 5.19 -0.88 18.57
N ARG A 44 5.56 0.38 18.84
CA ARG A 44 6.62 1.06 18.09
C ARG A 44 7.95 0.34 18.21
N GLN A 45 8.31 -0.17 19.41
CA GLN A 45 9.50 -0.99 19.61
C GLN A 45 9.45 -2.32 18.88
N ALA A 46 8.28 -3.00 18.86
CA ALA A 46 8.09 -4.24 18.11
C ALA A 46 8.29 -4.00 16.60
N ILE A 47 7.68 -2.95 16.05
CA ILE A 47 7.83 -2.54 14.66
C ILE A 47 9.32 -2.23 14.35
N ALA A 48 9.94 -1.31 15.10
CA ALA A 48 11.32 -0.92 14.88
C ALA A 48 12.29 -2.11 14.98
N GLY A 49 12.05 -2.99 15.94
CA GLY A 49 12.89 -4.18 16.18
C GLY A 49 12.76 -5.21 15.07
N GLN A 50 11.55 -5.53 14.66
CA GLN A 50 11.28 -6.70 13.84
C GLN A 50 11.14 -6.40 12.35
N ASP A 51 10.57 -5.24 11.98
CA ASP A 51 10.40 -4.88 10.57
C ASP A 51 11.65 -4.19 10.00
N TYR A 52 12.44 -3.52 10.86
CA TYR A 52 13.57 -2.72 10.41
C TYR A 52 14.91 -3.20 10.94
N ARG A 53 15.18 -3.15 12.25
CA ARG A 53 16.50 -3.50 12.81
C ARG A 53 16.91 -4.95 12.57
N ALA A 54 15.95 -5.89 12.63
CA ALA A 54 16.23 -7.30 12.31
C ALA A 54 16.66 -7.52 10.85
N ARG A 55 16.40 -6.55 9.98
CA ARG A 55 16.81 -6.52 8.56
C ARG A 55 17.98 -5.56 8.31
N GLY A 56 18.63 -5.06 9.34
CA GLY A 56 19.80 -4.17 9.24
C GLY A 56 19.48 -2.71 8.95
N MET A 57 18.22 -2.29 9.06
CA MET A 57 17.81 -0.90 8.88
C MET A 57 17.74 -0.17 10.22
N ASP A 58 18.41 0.98 10.32
CA ASP A 58 18.46 1.79 11.54
C ASP A 58 17.24 2.74 11.59
N ILE A 59 16.10 2.22 12.04
CA ILE A 59 14.89 2.98 12.32
C ILE A 59 14.64 2.94 13.84
N ALA A 60 14.56 4.14 14.44
CA ALA A 60 14.23 4.30 15.84
C ALA A 60 12.72 4.19 16.07
N ASP A 61 12.31 3.76 17.24
CA ASP A 61 10.89 3.63 17.60
C ASP A 61 10.16 4.97 17.62
N ASP A 62 10.84 6.08 17.89
CA ASP A 62 10.28 7.44 17.85
C ASP A 62 10.25 8.07 16.44
N GLU A 63 10.71 7.35 15.41
CA GLU A 63 10.47 7.67 13.99
C GLU A 63 9.22 7.01 13.44
N ILE A 64 8.53 6.19 14.26
CA ILE A 64 7.32 5.42 13.89
C ILE A 64 6.09 6.09 14.52
N PHE A 65 5.09 6.31 13.65
CA PHE A 65 3.80 6.91 14.02
C PHE A 65 2.67 5.93 13.69
N VAL A 66 2.03 5.38 14.74
CA VAL A 66 0.94 4.41 14.59
C VAL A 66 -0.36 5.12 14.26
N SER A 67 -1.06 4.68 13.22
CA SER A 67 -2.28 5.29 12.70
C SER A 67 -3.41 4.28 12.50
N ASP A 68 -4.58 4.79 12.12
CA ASP A 68 -5.79 4.00 11.85
C ASP A 68 -5.88 3.48 10.40
N GLY A 69 -4.83 3.67 9.59
CA GLY A 69 -4.75 3.15 8.22
C GLY A 69 -3.83 3.94 7.31
N SER A 70 -3.03 3.26 6.48
CA SER A 70 -2.13 3.90 5.51
C SER A 70 -2.86 4.84 4.53
N LYS A 71 -4.14 4.57 4.22
CA LYS A 71 -4.96 5.49 3.43
C LYS A 71 -5.08 6.87 4.10
N CYS A 72 -5.35 6.90 5.40
CA CYS A 72 -5.42 8.14 6.18
C CYS A 72 -4.06 8.83 6.19
N ASP A 73 -2.97 8.07 6.37
CA ASP A 73 -1.61 8.61 6.37
C ASP A 73 -1.24 9.24 5.03
N CYS A 74 -1.53 8.55 3.91
CA CYS A 74 -1.28 9.08 2.57
C CYS A 74 -2.02 10.40 2.28
N GLY A 75 -3.23 10.58 2.83
CA GLY A 75 -3.95 11.84 2.71
C GLY A 75 -3.45 12.89 3.70
N ASN A 76 -3.23 12.48 4.94
CA ASN A 76 -2.85 13.36 6.03
C ASN A 76 -1.43 13.92 5.90
N ILE A 77 -0.53 13.22 5.23
CA ILE A 77 0.86 13.68 5.04
C ILE A 77 0.94 14.99 4.27
N LEU A 78 -0.06 15.27 3.45
CA LEU A 78 -0.14 16.51 2.66
C LEU A 78 -0.27 17.76 3.54
N ASP A 79 -0.73 17.64 4.76
CA ASP A 79 -0.82 18.76 5.71
C ASP A 79 0.54 19.42 6.04
N ILE A 80 1.65 18.72 5.79
CA ILE A 80 3.01 19.24 6.06
C ILE A 80 3.74 19.72 4.81
N PHE A 81 3.11 19.62 3.63
CA PHE A 81 3.68 20.07 2.36
C PHE A 81 2.92 21.28 1.79
N GLY A 82 3.63 22.16 1.12
CA GLY A 82 3.00 23.31 0.46
C GLY A 82 2.28 22.93 -0.83
N SER A 83 1.38 23.79 -1.29
CA SER A 83 0.54 23.55 -2.47
C SER A 83 1.26 23.68 -3.82
N ASN A 84 2.49 24.21 -3.84
CA ASN A 84 3.23 24.49 -5.08
C ASN A 84 4.18 23.35 -5.49
N ASN A 85 4.08 22.19 -4.84
CA ASN A 85 4.92 21.04 -5.17
C ASN A 85 4.46 20.38 -6.47
N ARG A 86 5.41 20.00 -7.33
CA ARG A 86 5.18 19.10 -8.47
C ARG A 86 5.10 17.66 -7.94
N ILE A 87 4.00 16.98 -8.21
CA ILE A 87 3.70 15.69 -7.59
C ILE A 87 3.73 14.60 -8.66
N GLY A 88 4.65 13.65 -8.53
CA GLY A 88 4.73 12.46 -9.37
C GLY A 88 3.87 11.33 -8.84
N VAL A 89 3.02 10.78 -9.71
CA VAL A 89 2.19 9.60 -9.39
C VAL A 89 2.39 8.55 -10.47
N MET A 90 2.51 7.28 -10.07
CA MET A 90 2.51 6.17 -11.01
C MET A 90 1.15 6.10 -11.74
N ASP A 91 1.12 5.66 -12.98
CA ASP A 91 -0.13 5.42 -13.73
C ASP A 91 0.00 4.09 -14.51
N PRO A 92 -0.81 3.05 -14.19
CA PRO A 92 -1.89 3.03 -13.20
C PRO A 92 -1.39 2.85 -11.74
N VAL A 93 -2.17 3.40 -10.81
CA VAL A 93 -1.87 3.29 -9.37
C VAL A 93 -3.14 3.37 -8.51
N TYR A 94 -3.00 3.14 -7.22
CA TYR A 94 -4.07 3.30 -6.26
C TYR A 94 -4.61 4.75 -6.25
N PRO A 95 -5.91 4.97 -6.58
CA PRO A 95 -6.45 6.31 -6.87
C PRO A 95 -6.31 7.33 -5.73
N VAL A 96 -6.16 6.84 -4.50
CA VAL A 96 -6.09 7.70 -3.30
C VAL A 96 -4.97 8.74 -3.39
N TYR A 97 -3.85 8.44 -4.07
CA TYR A 97 -2.77 9.41 -4.20
C TYR A 97 -3.16 10.60 -5.07
N VAL A 98 -3.94 10.38 -6.12
CA VAL A 98 -4.52 11.45 -6.95
C VAL A 98 -5.62 12.16 -6.16
N ASP A 99 -6.60 11.42 -5.64
CA ASP A 99 -7.79 11.96 -4.98
C ASP A 99 -7.44 12.85 -3.78
N THR A 100 -6.47 12.43 -2.94
CA THR A 100 -6.06 13.23 -1.78
C THR A 100 -5.36 14.53 -2.16
N ASN A 101 -4.60 14.53 -3.26
CA ASN A 101 -4.00 15.74 -3.80
C ASN A 101 -5.04 16.68 -4.44
N VAL A 102 -6.07 16.13 -5.09
CA VAL A 102 -7.22 16.90 -5.59
C VAL A 102 -7.94 17.58 -4.41
N MET A 103 -8.25 16.81 -3.35
CA MET A 103 -8.90 17.34 -2.14
C MET A 103 -8.07 18.41 -1.43
N ALA A 104 -6.75 18.31 -1.49
CA ALA A 104 -5.83 19.30 -0.92
C ALA A 104 -5.63 20.54 -1.81
N GLY A 105 -6.18 20.54 -3.04
CA GLY A 105 -6.04 21.65 -3.99
C GLY A 105 -4.66 21.73 -4.66
N HIS A 106 -3.92 20.62 -4.72
CA HIS A 106 -2.54 20.58 -5.24
C HIS A 106 -2.48 20.25 -6.75
N THR A 107 -3.60 20.01 -7.42
CA THR A 107 -3.59 19.40 -8.76
C THR A 107 -4.00 20.35 -9.89
N GLY A 108 -4.63 21.48 -9.58
CA GLY A 108 -5.32 22.28 -10.61
C GLY A 108 -6.53 21.55 -11.20
N GLU A 109 -6.98 22.01 -12.36
CA GLU A 109 -8.12 21.45 -13.07
C GLU A 109 -7.72 20.20 -13.87
N ALA A 110 -8.69 19.28 -14.05
CA ALA A 110 -8.53 18.15 -14.94
C ALA A 110 -8.79 18.56 -16.39
N ASP A 111 -8.04 17.96 -17.32
CA ASP A 111 -8.29 18.08 -18.75
C ASP A 111 -9.43 17.12 -19.21
N GLU A 112 -9.71 17.11 -20.52
CA GLU A 112 -10.75 16.25 -21.14
C GLU A 112 -10.45 14.75 -20.99
N SER A 113 -9.20 14.36 -20.77
CA SER A 113 -8.78 12.97 -20.51
C SER A 113 -8.85 12.60 -19.04
N GLY A 114 -9.17 13.53 -18.15
CA GLY A 114 -9.20 13.35 -16.70
C GLY A 114 -7.83 13.47 -16.03
N LEU A 115 -6.80 13.95 -16.72
CA LEU A 115 -5.47 14.20 -16.18
C LEU A 115 -5.38 15.61 -15.57
N TYR A 116 -4.80 15.71 -14.40
CA TYR A 116 -4.62 16.97 -13.68
C TYR A 116 -3.28 17.62 -14.04
N SER A 117 -3.29 18.89 -14.43
CA SER A 117 -2.09 19.63 -14.89
C SER A 117 -1.02 19.81 -13.82
N GLY A 118 -1.38 19.77 -12.53
CA GLY A 118 -0.46 19.85 -11.39
C GLY A 118 0.25 18.54 -11.05
N LEU A 119 -0.16 17.41 -11.66
CA LEU A 119 0.44 16.10 -11.47
C LEU A 119 1.37 15.73 -12.63
N VAL A 120 2.42 15.02 -12.31
CA VAL A 120 3.31 14.34 -13.27
C VAL A 120 2.96 12.87 -13.24
N TYR A 121 2.28 12.39 -14.27
CA TYR A 121 1.95 10.98 -14.41
C TYR A 121 3.17 10.22 -14.89
N LEU A 122 3.56 9.18 -14.13
CA LEU A 122 4.73 8.34 -14.40
C LEU A 122 4.23 7.05 -15.06
N PRO A 123 4.39 6.88 -16.38
CA PRO A 123 3.80 5.77 -17.10
C PRO A 123 4.34 4.42 -16.64
N CYS A 124 3.42 3.50 -16.33
CA CYS A 124 3.71 2.13 -15.92
C CYS A 124 2.96 1.17 -16.86
N ASP A 125 3.66 0.52 -17.75
CA ASP A 125 3.10 -0.39 -18.74
C ASP A 125 3.84 -1.74 -18.82
N ALA A 126 3.40 -2.59 -19.72
CA ALA A 126 4.02 -3.90 -19.93
C ALA A 126 5.48 -3.82 -20.42
N ASN A 127 5.88 -2.73 -21.11
CA ASN A 127 7.23 -2.59 -21.67
C ASN A 127 8.25 -2.25 -20.60
N ASN A 128 7.82 -1.55 -19.53
CA ASN A 128 8.69 -1.19 -18.40
C ASN A 128 8.43 -2.06 -17.15
N GLY A 129 7.66 -3.15 -17.29
CA GLY A 129 7.33 -4.05 -16.19
C GLY A 129 6.49 -3.38 -15.10
N PHE A 130 5.74 -2.34 -15.44
CA PHE A 130 4.96 -1.50 -14.52
C PHE A 130 5.80 -0.80 -13.44
N VAL A 131 7.07 -0.51 -13.75
CA VAL A 131 7.95 0.31 -12.93
C VAL A 131 8.36 1.54 -13.74
N PRO A 132 8.00 2.76 -13.32
CA PRO A 132 8.22 3.94 -14.13
C PRO A 132 9.69 4.31 -14.21
N ALA A 133 10.08 4.87 -15.35
CA ALA A 133 11.38 5.50 -15.52
C ALA A 133 11.47 6.79 -14.70
N ILE A 134 12.69 7.19 -14.37
CA ILE A 134 12.96 8.50 -13.76
C ILE A 134 12.52 9.60 -14.73
N PRO A 135 11.68 10.58 -14.30
CA PRO A 135 11.21 11.65 -15.16
C PRO A 135 12.32 12.62 -15.53
N SER A 136 12.22 13.23 -16.71
CA SER A 136 13.15 14.28 -17.13
C SER A 136 12.84 15.64 -16.49
N GLU A 137 11.61 15.86 -16.08
CA GLU A 137 11.19 17.06 -15.36
C GLU A 137 11.38 16.90 -13.85
N LYS A 138 11.53 18.03 -13.16
CA LYS A 138 11.64 18.03 -11.71
C LYS A 138 10.29 17.68 -11.07
N VAL A 139 10.33 16.76 -10.10
CA VAL A 139 9.21 16.37 -9.24
C VAL A 139 9.64 16.54 -7.79
N ASP A 140 8.78 17.12 -6.96
CA ASP A 140 9.09 17.43 -5.55
C ASP A 140 8.56 16.36 -4.59
N LEU A 141 7.37 15.80 -4.87
CA LEU A 141 6.79 14.68 -4.12
C LEU A 141 6.54 13.51 -5.07
N ILE A 142 6.96 12.31 -4.70
CA ILE A 142 6.93 11.13 -5.57
C ILE A 142 6.21 10.00 -4.86
N TYR A 143 5.02 9.63 -5.32
CA TYR A 143 4.32 8.44 -4.82
C TYR A 143 4.82 7.19 -5.52
N LEU A 144 5.39 6.27 -4.76
CA LEU A 144 5.77 4.93 -5.22
C LEU A 144 5.04 3.89 -4.36
N CYS A 145 4.35 2.96 -5.01
CA CYS A 145 3.63 1.88 -4.33
C CYS A 145 4.22 0.52 -4.75
N TYR A 146 4.89 -0.16 -3.83
CA TYR A 146 5.47 -1.47 -4.10
C TYR A 146 5.35 -2.44 -2.91
N PRO A 147 4.82 -3.65 -3.13
CA PRO A 147 4.18 -4.14 -4.38
C PRO A 147 2.98 -3.28 -4.79
N ASN A 148 2.86 -3.03 -6.11
CA ASN A 148 1.87 -2.07 -6.61
C ASN A 148 0.43 -2.61 -6.56
N ASN A 149 -0.48 -1.76 -6.14
CA ASN A 149 -1.89 -1.85 -6.41
C ASN A 149 -2.22 -0.85 -7.54
N PRO A 150 -2.59 -1.30 -8.77
CA PRO A 150 -3.27 -2.57 -9.07
C PRO A 150 -2.40 -3.67 -9.69
N THR A 151 -1.20 -3.38 -10.21
CA THR A 151 -0.49 -4.24 -11.15
C THR A 151 0.20 -5.46 -10.51
N GLY A 152 0.40 -5.42 -9.19
CA GLY A 152 1.19 -6.42 -8.48
C GLY A 152 2.70 -6.37 -8.77
N ALA A 153 3.16 -5.35 -9.48
CA ALA A 153 4.57 -5.15 -9.79
C ALA A 153 5.39 -4.82 -8.53
N THR A 154 6.66 -5.20 -8.57
CA THR A 154 7.67 -4.84 -7.55
C THR A 154 8.82 -4.11 -8.22
N ALA A 155 9.51 -3.27 -7.47
CA ALA A 155 10.73 -2.61 -7.95
C ALA A 155 11.98 -3.34 -7.45
N THR A 156 12.95 -3.50 -8.32
CA THR A 156 14.27 -4.05 -7.97
C THR A 156 15.06 -3.06 -7.11
N ARG A 157 16.09 -3.55 -6.42
CA ARG A 157 17.03 -2.71 -5.67
C ARG A 157 17.65 -1.61 -6.55
N ALA A 158 18.03 -1.93 -7.79
CA ALA A 158 18.60 -0.96 -8.72
C ALA A 158 17.61 0.15 -9.11
N GLN A 159 16.33 -0.21 -9.35
CA GLN A 159 15.29 0.77 -9.65
C GLN A 159 15.00 1.68 -8.47
N LEU A 160 14.89 1.13 -7.24
CA LEU A 160 14.72 1.95 -6.05
C LEU A 160 15.94 2.83 -5.76
N THR A 161 17.16 2.35 -6.05
CA THR A 161 18.38 3.15 -5.92
C THR A 161 18.32 4.37 -6.83
N ALA A 162 17.94 4.20 -8.10
CA ALA A 162 17.80 5.32 -9.04
C ALA A 162 16.77 6.36 -8.54
N TRP A 163 15.66 5.92 -7.95
CA TRP A 163 14.67 6.85 -7.37
C TRP A 163 15.21 7.59 -6.15
N VAL A 164 15.96 6.93 -5.27
CA VAL A 164 16.60 7.57 -4.10
C VAL A 164 17.65 8.58 -4.55
N GLU A 165 18.49 8.23 -5.54
CA GLU A 165 19.47 9.14 -6.12
C GLU A 165 18.81 10.36 -6.77
N TYR A 166 17.74 10.15 -7.54
CA TYR A 166 16.95 11.25 -8.11
C TYR A 166 16.39 12.17 -7.02
N ALA A 167 15.76 11.60 -5.99
CA ALA A 167 15.16 12.38 -4.91
C ALA A 167 16.20 13.21 -4.16
N LEU A 168 17.37 12.63 -3.86
CA LEU A 168 18.48 13.34 -3.21
C LEU A 168 19.06 14.47 -4.08
N ALA A 169 19.16 14.25 -5.39
CA ALA A 169 19.68 15.23 -6.33
C ALA A 169 18.74 16.42 -6.56
N ASN A 170 17.42 16.21 -6.39
CA ASN A 170 16.38 17.22 -6.66
C ASN A 170 15.72 17.79 -5.40
N ASP A 171 16.19 17.45 -4.20
CA ASP A 171 15.53 17.77 -2.91
C ASP A 171 14.06 17.32 -2.88
N ALA A 172 13.75 16.19 -3.53
CA ALA A 172 12.41 15.60 -3.58
C ALA A 172 12.19 14.64 -2.42
N VAL A 173 10.91 14.38 -2.10
CA VAL A 173 10.51 13.39 -1.09
C VAL A 173 9.76 12.24 -1.74
N ILE A 174 10.22 11.03 -1.47
CA ILE A 174 9.53 9.80 -1.85
C ILE A 174 8.50 9.46 -0.76
N LEU A 175 7.24 9.32 -1.17
CA LEU A 175 6.14 8.80 -0.38
C LEU A 175 5.95 7.32 -0.78
N PHE A 176 6.58 6.42 -0.03
CA PHE A 176 6.69 5.01 -0.37
C PHE A 176 5.61 4.19 0.34
N ASP A 177 4.61 3.70 -0.41
CA ASP A 177 3.56 2.83 0.13
C ASP A 177 3.96 1.36 -0.01
N ALA A 178 4.25 0.72 1.13
CA ALA A 178 4.64 -0.68 1.24
C ALA A 178 3.55 -1.55 1.91
N ALA A 179 2.27 -1.21 1.72
CA ALA A 179 1.15 -1.93 2.35
C ALA A 179 1.08 -3.43 2.01
N TYR A 180 1.75 -3.86 0.96
CA TYR A 180 1.77 -5.27 0.49
C TYR A 180 3.15 -5.94 0.63
N GLU A 181 4.11 -5.34 1.31
CA GLU A 181 5.48 -5.85 1.41
C GLU A 181 5.57 -7.29 1.94
N ALA A 182 4.67 -7.66 2.86
CA ALA A 182 4.65 -9.00 3.44
C ALA A 182 4.36 -10.12 2.42
N TYR A 183 3.86 -9.77 1.24
CA TYR A 183 3.59 -10.71 0.14
C TYR A 183 4.78 -10.94 -0.79
N ILE A 184 5.87 -10.18 -0.63
CA ILE A 184 7.10 -10.35 -1.42
C ILE A 184 7.73 -11.71 -1.06
N ARG A 185 7.96 -12.53 -2.07
CA ARG A 185 8.56 -13.88 -1.96
C ARG A 185 9.94 -13.97 -2.57
N ASP A 186 10.24 -13.06 -3.48
CA ASP A 186 11.55 -12.99 -4.12
C ASP A 186 12.53 -12.30 -3.15
N PRO A 187 13.60 -13.01 -2.71
CA PRO A 187 14.55 -12.47 -1.74
C PRO A 187 15.38 -11.29 -2.28
N GLU A 188 15.43 -11.09 -3.60
CA GLU A 188 16.15 -9.98 -4.21
C GLU A 188 15.36 -8.67 -4.22
N ILE A 189 14.05 -8.73 -3.95
CA ILE A 189 13.17 -7.56 -3.92
C ILE A 189 13.18 -6.92 -2.53
N PRO A 190 13.51 -5.62 -2.42
CA PRO A 190 13.47 -4.92 -1.14
C PRO A 190 12.05 -4.89 -0.55
N HIS A 191 11.93 -5.11 0.76
CA HIS A 191 10.69 -5.00 1.52
C HIS A 191 10.44 -3.58 2.03
N SER A 192 11.46 -2.75 2.06
CA SER A 192 11.41 -1.37 2.53
C SER A 192 12.31 -0.49 1.68
N ILE A 193 11.90 0.76 1.50
CA ILE A 193 12.73 1.76 0.83
C ILE A 193 14.03 2.02 1.64
N TYR A 194 14.01 1.79 2.95
CA TYR A 194 15.17 2.01 3.82
C TYR A 194 16.26 0.93 3.69
N GLU A 195 16.01 -0.12 2.92
CA GLU A 195 17.09 -1.02 2.47
C GLU A 195 18.02 -0.36 1.43
N ILE A 196 17.60 0.79 0.88
CA ILE A 196 18.37 1.54 -0.11
C ILE A 196 19.19 2.63 0.61
N PRO A 197 20.52 2.63 0.43
CA PRO A 197 21.37 3.67 1.03
C PRO A 197 20.91 5.08 0.66
N GLY A 198 20.79 5.95 1.65
CA GLY A 198 20.37 7.34 1.46
C GLY A 198 18.86 7.58 1.59
N ALA A 199 18.02 6.56 1.54
CA ALA A 199 16.56 6.70 1.60
C ALA A 199 16.05 7.40 2.86
N ARG A 200 16.70 7.22 4.02
CA ARG A 200 16.36 7.95 5.26
C ARG A 200 16.35 9.47 5.10
N ARG A 201 17.10 10.00 4.14
CA ARG A 201 17.22 11.46 3.91
C ARG A 201 16.21 12.01 2.90
N CYS A 202 15.45 11.13 2.23
CA CYS A 202 14.53 11.54 1.17
C CYS A 202 13.21 10.73 1.10
N ALA A 203 12.94 9.80 2.03
CA ALA A 203 11.74 8.99 1.95
C ALA A 203 10.94 8.93 3.26
N ILE A 204 9.61 8.90 3.12
CA ILE A 204 8.62 8.55 4.14
C ILE A 204 8.01 7.21 3.70
N GLU A 205 7.90 6.23 4.61
CA GLU A 205 7.32 4.93 4.31
C GLU A 205 5.99 4.74 5.02
N PHE A 206 4.97 4.29 4.28
CA PHE A 206 3.66 3.91 4.80
C PHE A 206 3.52 2.39 4.84
N ARG A 207 3.09 1.86 5.98
CA ARG A 207 2.89 0.43 6.22
C ARG A 207 1.49 0.17 6.76
N SER A 208 0.97 -1.04 6.58
CA SER A 208 -0.39 -1.37 7.00
C SER A 208 -0.53 -2.78 7.49
N PHE A 209 -1.21 -2.96 8.64
CA PHE A 209 -1.64 -4.28 9.12
C PHE A 209 -2.93 -4.76 8.44
N SER A 210 -3.54 -3.95 7.57
CA SER A 210 -4.80 -4.30 6.90
C SER A 210 -4.70 -5.55 6.06
N LYS A 211 -3.53 -5.81 5.46
CA LYS A 211 -3.37 -6.90 4.48
C LYS A 211 -2.68 -8.13 5.04
N ASN A 212 -1.61 -7.96 5.79
CA ASN A 212 -0.87 -9.04 6.41
C ASN A 212 -1.51 -9.56 7.70
N GLY A 213 -2.15 -8.68 8.49
CA GLY A 213 -2.78 -9.03 9.78
C GLY A 213 -4.30 -9.19 9.74
N GLY A 214 -4.94 -8.98 8.58
CA GLY A 214 -6.41 -9.03 8.49
C GLY A 214 -7.12 -7.82 9.09
N PHE A 215 -6.44 -6.69 9.29
CA PHE A 215 -6.94 -5.52 10.02
C PHE A 215 -7.79 -4.55 9.17
N THR A 216 -8.41 -5.01 8.09
CA THR A 216 -9.26 -4.15 7.24
C THR A 216 -10.40 -3.48 8.02
N GLY A 217 -10.96 -4.15 9.04
CA GLY A 217 -11.99 -3.63 9.93
C GLY A 217 -11.48 -3.18 11.30
N VAL A 218 -10.31 -3.66 11.74
CA VAL A 218 -9.69 -3.32 13.04
C VAL A 218 -9.00 -1.95 12.99
N ARG A 219 -8.46 -1.58 11.85
CA ARG A 219 -7.83 -0.28 11.55
C ARG A 219 -6.54 -0.03 12.32
N CYS A 220 -5.42 -0.50 11.78
CA CYS A 220 -4.08 -0.18 12.26
C CYS A 220 -3.07 -0.13 11.11
N ALA A 221 -2.21 0.87 11.16
CA ALA A 221 -1.13 1.10 10.22
C ALA A 221 -0.01 1.88 10.91
N PHE A 222 1.04 2.20 10.19
CA PHE A 222 2.05 3.14 10.69
C PHE A 222 2.79 3.82 9.55
N THR A 223 3.30 5.00 9.87
CA THR A 223 4.18 5.79 8.99
C THR A 223 5.55 5.92 9.63
N VAL A 224 6.60 5.78 8.85
CA VAL A 224 7.97 6.05 9.27
C VAL A 224 8.43 7.37 8.69
N VAL A 225 8.79 8.31 9.56
CA VAL A 225 9.35 9.61 9.18
C VAL A 225 10.71 9.78 9.84
N PRO A 226 11.81 9.53 9.12
CA PRO A 226 13.15 9.62 9.68
C PRO A 226 13.53 11.02 10.14
N LYS A 227 14.27 11.11 11.22
CA LYS A 227 14.79 12.39 11.73
C LYS A 227 15.79 13.07 10.80
N ASP A 228 16.43 12.27 9.94
CA ASP A 228 17.41 12.75 8.95
C ASP A 228 16.74 13.41 7.74
N LEU A 229 15.43 13.18 7.54
CA LEU A 229 14.68 13.69 6.42
C LEU A 229 14.43 15.19 6.56
N LYS A 230 14.94 15.96 5.59
CA LYS A 230 14.81 17.41 5.52
C LYS A 230 14.36 17.84 4.13
N CYS A 231 13.46 18.82 4.07
CA CYS A 231 13.09 19.49 2.82
C CYS A 231 13.31 20.99 2.91
N GLN A 232 13.33 21.65 1.76
CA GLN A 232 13.32 23.11 1.70
C GLN A 232 11.91 23.64 1.98
N ASN A 233 11.82 24.67 2.82
CA ASN A 233 10.61 25.48 2.97
C ASN A 233 10.50 26.53 1.84
N ALA A 234 9.44 27.33 1.85
CA ALA A 234 9.20 28.37 0.85
C ALA A 234 10.31 29.46 0.80
N SER A 235 11.11 29.60 1.86
CA SER A 235 12.26 30.52 1.90
C SER A 235 13.57 29.85 1.45
N GLY A 236 13.56 28.57 1.07
CA GLY A 236 14.76 27.83 0.68
C GLY A 236 15.57 27.26 1.86
N GLU A 237 15.09 27.39 3.09
CA GLU A 237 15.73 26.84 4.29
C GLU A 237 15.40 25.36 4.46
N LYS A 238 16.40 24.51 4.76
CA LYS A 238 16.18 23.08 5.03
C LYS A 238 15.64 22.86 6.43
N MET A 239 14.43 22.32 6.50
CA MET A 239 13.72 21.97 7.73
C MET A 239 13.51 20.46 7.87
N PRO A 240 13.66 19.88 9.09
CA PRO A 240 13.36 18.49 9.33
C PRO A 240 11.83 18.25 9.25
N LEU A 241 11.41 17.19 8.53
CA LEU A 241 9.98 16.83 8.41
C LEU A 241 9.42 16.12 9.65
N HIS A 242 10.25 15.38 10.36
CA HIS A 242 9.83 14.63 11.54
C HIS A 242 9.11 15.50 12.60
N PRO A 243 9.62 16.67 13.04
CA PRO A 243 8.91 17.54 13.99
C PRO A 243 7.60 18.10 13.42
N LEU A 244 7.54 18.36 12.11
CA LEU A 244 6.32 18.84 11.46
C LEU A 244 5.23 17.77 11.47
N TRP A 245 5.60 16.53 11.10
CA TRP A 245 4.67 15.39 11.14
C TRP A 245 4.24 15.08 12.58
N ASN A 246 5.16 15.07 13.53
CA ASN A 246 4.85 14.87 14.94
C ASN A 246 3.87 15.95 15.46
N ARG A 247 4.07 17.21 15.11
CA ARG A 247 3.17 18.30 15.48
C ARG A 247 1.78 18.15 14.86
N ARG A 248 1.72 17.81 13.56
CA ARG A 248 0.47 17.52 12.86
C ARG A 248 -0.26 16.35 13.52
N PHE A 249 0.46 15.27 13.79
CA PHE A 249 -0.07 14.05 14.37
C PHE A 249 -0.70 14.31 15.74
N SER A 250 0.04 14.90 16.66
CA SER A 250 -0.43 15.25 18.00
C SER A 250 -1.53 16.34 18.05
N THR A 251 -1.70 17.10 16.96
CA THR A 251 -2.75 18.15 16.91
C THR A 251 -4.07 17.64 16.35
N LYS A 252 -4.03 16.73 15.38
CA LYS A 252 -5.22 16.27 14.62
C LYS A 252 -5.62 14.82 14.89
N PHE A 253 -4.88 14.10 15.76
CA PHE A 253 -5.11 12.69 16.04
C PHE A 253 -4.78 12.35 17.49
N ASN A 254 -5.64 11.58 18.17
CA ASN A 254 -5.46 11.15 19.55
C ASN A 254 -4.87 9.73 19.70
N GLY A 255 -4.33 9.18 18.61
CA GLY A 255 -3.77 7.84 18.61
C GLY A 255 -4.80 6.73 18.35
N VAL A 256 -4.30 5.58 17.98
CA VAL A 256 -5.09 4.36 17.80
C VAL A 256 -5.47 3.78 19.16
N GLY A 257 -6.66 3.21 19.28
CA GLY A 257 -7.15 2.61 20.53
C GLY A 257 -6.20 1.52 21.08
N TYR A 258 -6.10 1.45 22.41
CA TYR A 258 -5.22 0.51 23.11
C TYR A 258 -5.42 -0.94 22.67
N VAL A 259 -6.68 -1.40 22.59
CA VAL A 259 -7.04 -2.77 22.18
C VAL A 259 -6.50 -3.09 20.78
N THR A 260 -6.63 -2.15 19.85
CA THR A 260 -6.13 -2.30 18.48
C THR A 260 -4.61 -2.40 18.43
N GLN A 261 -3.90 -1.60 19.25
CA GLN A 261 -2.44 -1.63 19.28
C GLN A 261 -1.90 -2.91 19.93
N ARG A 262 -2.57 -3.45 20.98
CA ARG A 262 -2.23 -4.78 21.54
C ARG A 262 -2.49 -5.89 20.53
N ALA A 263 -3.56 -5.79 19.77
CA ALA A 263 -3.83 -6.70 18.65
C ALA A 263 -2.70 -6.66 17.59
N ALA A 264 -2.24 -5.48 17.24
CA ALA A 264 -1.15 -5.30 16.28
C ALA A 264 0.19 -5.84 16.83
N GLU A 265 0.51 -5.61 18.10
CA GLU A 265 1.68 -6.16 18.76
C GLU A 265 1.69 -7.69 18.72
N ALA A 266 0.54 -8.35 18.91
CA ALA A 266 0.41 -9.79 18.88
C ALA A 266 0.83 -10.43 17.54
N LEU A 267 0.77 -9.68 16.44
CA LEU A 267 1.27 -10.13 15.14
C LEU A 267 2.79 -10.39 15.12
N TYR A 268 3.53 -9.74 16.01
CA TYR A 268 4.98 -9.90 16.14
C TYR A 268 5.38 -11.07 17.06
N SER A 269 4.43 -11.70 17.75
CA SER A 269 4.67 -12.92 18.52
C SER A 269 4.98 -14.11 17.61
N PRO A 270 5.64 -15.18 18.09
CA PRO A 270 5.85 -16.39 17.30
C PRO A 270 4.55 -16.97 16.70
N ALA A 271 3.47 -17.01 17.50
CA ALA A 271 2.15 -17.47 17.05
C ALA A 271 1.57 -16.53 15.98
N GLY A 272 1.64 -15.21 16.18
CA GLY A 272 1.18 -14.22 15.21
C GLY A 272 1.89 -14.33 13.88
N LYS A 273 3.22 -14.47 13.90
CA LYS A 273 4.04 -14.66 12.68
C LYS A 273 3.66 -15.93 11.91
N SER A 274 3.44 -17.05 12.61
CA SER A 274 3.00 -18.30 11.97
C SER A 274 1.65 -18.11 11.28
N GLN A 275 0.69 -17.47 11.95
CA GLN A 275 -0.64 -17.22 11.41
C GLN A 275 -0.63 -16.23 10.24
N ILE A 276 0.24 -15.21 10.27
CA ILE A 276 0.47 -14.32 9.11
C ILE A 276 1.00 -15.11 7.93
N ALA A 277 2.00 -15.97 8.15
CA ALA A 277 2.59 -16.78 7.09
C ALA A 277 1.53 -17.70 6.43
N GLU A 278 0.68 -18.35 7.23
CA GLU A 278 -0.44 -19.17 6.73
C GLU A 278 -1.44 -18.36 5.90
N LEU A 279 -1.77 -17.13 6.35
CA LEU A 279 -2.67 -16.23 5.65
C LEU A 279 -2.09 -15.78 4.31
N ILE A 280 -0.81 -15.42 4.28
CA ILE A 280 -0.08 -15.04 3.06
C ILE A 280 -0.04 -16.22 2.09
N GLU A 281 0.29 -17.43 2.55
CA GLU A 281 0.27 -18.65 1.71
C GLU A 281 -1.10 -18.94 1.13
N HIS A 282 -2.16 -18.75 1.93
CA HIS A 282 -3.52 -18.89 1.43
C HIS A 282 -3.82 -17.93 0.27
N TYR A 283 -3.53 -16.63 0.43
CA TYR A 283 -3.83 -15.65 -0.61
C TYR A 283 -2.91 -15.76 -1.82
N MET A 284 -1.63 -16.09 -1.63
CA MET A 284 -0.73 -16.29 -2.75
C MET A 284 -1.04 -17.57 -3.53
N GLY A 285 -1.50 -18.62 -2.83
CA GLY A 285 -2.06 -19.80 -3.49
C GLY A 285 -3.35 -19.49 -4.29
N ASN A 286 -4.20 -18.58 -3.79
CA ASN A 286 -5.34 -18.06 -4.54
C ASN A 286 -4.90 -17.30 -5.79
N ALA A 287 -3.88 -16.45 -5.67
CA ALA A 287 -3.33 -15.68 -6.78
C ALA A 287 -2.81 -16.61 -7.89
N ALA A 288 -2.09 -17.67 -7.52
CA ALA A 288 -1.61 -18.67 -8.48
C ALA A 288 -2.74 -19.37 -9.25
N ILE A 289 -3.84 -19.73 -8.57
CA ILE A 289 -5.02 -20.33 -9.20
C ILE A 289 -5.68 -19.37 -10.19
N LEU A 290 -5.92 -18.12 -9.78
CA LEU A 290 -6.59 -17.11 -10.60
C LEU A 290 -5.74 -16.72 -11.81
N ARG A 291 -4.42 -16.54 -11.60
CA ARG A 291 -3.47 -16.27 -12.66
C ARG A 291 -3.45 -17.40 -13.69
N GLY A 292 -3.27 -18.65 -13.23
CA GLY A 292 -3.27 -19.81 -14.12
C GLY A 292 -4.60 -20.02 -14.85
N ALA A 293 -5.74 -19.64 -14.26
CA ALA A 293 -7.02 -19.68 -14.93
C ALA A 293 -7.11 -18.65 -16.06
N ALA A 294 -6.70 -17.41 -15.81
CA ALA A 294 -6.67 -16.35 -16.83
C ALA A 294 -5.72 -16.72 -18.01
N GLU A 295 -4.53 -17.23 -17.71
CA GLU A 295 -3.54 -17.67 -18.71
C GLU A 295 -4.08 -18.84 -19.58
N LYS A 296 -4.81 -19.79 -18.99
CA LYS A 296 -5.48 -20.86 -19.72
C LYS A 296 -6.59 -20.37 -20.66
N CYS A 297 -7.18 -19.23 -20.35
CA CYS A 297 -8.13 -18.55 -21.24
C CYS A 297 -7.46 -17.75 -22.36
N GLY A 298 -6.13 -17.78 -22.48
CA GLY A 298 -5.37 -17.03 -23.46
C GLY A 298 -5.13 -15.56 -23.09
N LEU A 299 -5.42 -15.16 -21.85
CA LEU A 299 -5.23 -13.79 -21.39
C LEU A 299 -3.79 -13.59 -20.90
N THR A 300 -3.21 -12.42 -21.21
CA THR A 300 -1.91 -12.03 -20.69
C THR A 300 -2.06 -11.49 -19.26
N THR A 301 -1.21 -11.98 -18.34
CA THR A 301 -1.28 -11.62 -16.92
C THR A 301 0.04 -11.05 -16.42
N PHE A 302 -0.05 -10.17 -15.43
CA PHE A 302 1.06 -9.60 -14.68
C PHE A 302 0.76 -9.67 -13.18
N GLY A 303 1.79 -9.58 -12.33
CA GLY A 303 1.61 -9.68 -10.88
C GLY A 303 1.22 -11.09 -10.40
N GLY A 304 0.65 -11.18 -9.20
CA GLY A 304 0.22 -12.44 -8.60
C GLY A 304 1.37 -13.35 -8.11
N THR A 305 2.60 -12.85 -8.08
CA THR A 305 3.82 -13.57 -7.61
C THR A 305 4.38 -13.00 -6.31
N ASN A 306 4.46 -11.68 -6.19
CA ASN A 306 4.89 -10.93 -5.01
C ASN A 306 3.79 -10.02 -4.46
N ALA A 307 2.56 -10.22 -4.90
CA ALA A 307 1.38 -9.46 -4.47
C ALA A 307 0.11 -10.28 -4.73
N PRO A 308 -0.97 -10.04 -3.96
CA PRO A 308 -2.23 -10.76 -4.13
C PRO A 308 -3.11 -10.17 -5.25
N TYR A 309 -2.52 -9.43 -6.18
CA TYR A 309 -3.21 -8.83 -7.33
C TYR A 309 -2.68 -9.40 -8.64
N ILE A 310 -3.62 -9.76 -9.50
CA ILE A 310 -3.36 -10.17 -10.88
C ILE A 310 -3.89 -9.07 -11.78
N TRP A 311 -3.01 -8.49 -12.57
CA TRP A 311 -3.31 -7.49 -13.58
C TRP A 311 -3.42 -8.16 -14.92
N VAL A 312 -4.58 -8.09 -15.55
CA VAL A 312 -4.91 -8.89 -16.73
C VAL A 312 -5.17 -7.97 -17.90
N CYS A 313 -4.51 -8.23 -19.03
CA CYS A 313 -4.83 -7.57 -20.30
C CYS A 313 -6.24 -7.98 -20.74
N ALA A 314 -7.09 -7.00 -21.02
CA ALA A 314 -8.37 -7.22 -21.66
C ALA A 314 -8.16 -7.68 -23.12
N PRO A 315 -9.05 -8.51 -23.69
CA PRO A 315 -9.07 -8.72 -25.14
C PRO A 315 -9.16 -7.39 -25.90
N LYS A 316 -8.45 -7.25 -27.00
CA LYS A 316 -8.30 -5.98 -27.75
C LYS A 316 -9.63 -5.31 -28.18
N HIS A 317 -10.69 -6.08 -28.28
CA HIS A 317 -12.02 -5.59 -28.64
C HIS A 317 -12.86 -5.13 -27.46
N LEU A 318 -12.37 -5.28 -26.23
CA LEU A 318 -13.08 -4.91 -25.02
C LEU A 318 -12.34 -3.82 -24.25
N THR A 319 -13.10 -2.81 -23.83
CA THR A 319 -12.61 -1.82 -22.87
C THR A 319 -12.56 -2.40 -21.44
N SER A 320 -11.90 -1.72 -20.51
CA SER A 320 -11.86 -2.11 -19.11
C SER A 320 -13.25 -2.29 -18.51
N TRP A 321 -14.19 -1.42 -18.83
CA TRP A 321 -15.57 -1.50 -18.38
C TRP A 321 -16.37 -2.59 -19.10
N ALA A 322 -16.15 -2.80 -20.40
CA ALA A 322 -16.82 -3.88 -21.13
C ALA A 322 -16.45 -5.27 -20.59
N VAL A 323 -15.16 -5.47 -20.18
CA VAL A 323 -14.76 -6.69 -19.49
C VAL A 323 -15.44 -6.84 -18.12
N PHE A 324 -15.55 -5.74 -17.37
CA PHE A 324 -16.28 -5.76 -16.09
C PHE A 324 -17.73 -6.20 -16.28
N ASP A 325 -18.44 -5.59 -17.22
CA ASP A 325 -19.84 -5.89 -17.51
C ASP A 325 -20.02 -7.35 -17.99
N LYS A 326 -19.13 -7.83 -18.87
CA LYS A 326 -19.12 -9.22 -19.34
C LYS A 326 -18.94 -10.20 -18.18
N LEU A 327 -17.93 -10.00 -17.33
CA LEU A 327 -17.66 -10.86 -16.16
C LEU A 327 -18.80 -10.84 -15.16
N LEU A 328 -19.40 -9.67 -14.93
CA LEU A 328 -20.55 -9.54 -14.02
C LEU A 328 -21.79 -10.23 -14.58
N SER A 329 -22.15 -9.99 -15.83
CA SER A 329 -23.41 -10.48 -16.42
C SER A 329 -23.38 -11.97 -16.79
N GLU A 330 -22.26 -12.45 -17.38
CA GLU A 330 -22.16 -13.80 -17.90
C GLU A 330 -21.57 -14.80 -16.87
N ALA A 331 -20.69 -14.32 -15.96
CA ALA A 331 -20.02 -15.18 -14.99
C ALA A 331 -20.39 -14.91 -13.53
N ASN A 332 -21.13 -13.84 -13.22
CA ASN A 332 -21.36 -13.36 -11.85
C ASN A 332 -20.04 -13.18 -11.07
N VAL A 333 -19.02 -12.65 -11.74
CA VAL A 333 -17.69 -12.35 -11.17
C VAL A 333 -17.49 -10.85 -11.18
N VAL A 334 -17.07 -10.30 -10.04
CA VAL A 334 -16.74 -8.88 -9.90
C VAL A 334 -15.23 -8.71 -9.92
N VAL A 335 -14.74 -7.90 -10.85
CA VAL A 335 -13.35 -7.47 -10.97
C VAL A 335 -13.27 -5.94 -10.80
N THR A 336 -12.09 -5.36 -10.90
CA THR A 336 -11.96 -3.90 -10.93
C THR A 336 -11.51 -3.49 -12.33
N PRO A 337 -12.26 -2.62 -13.04
CA PRO A 337 -11.83 -2.07 -14.33
C PRO A 337 -10.50 -1.34 -14.19
N GLY A 338 -9.60 -1.53 -15.14
CA GLY A 338 -8.27 -0.96 -15.07
C GLY A 338 -8.26 0.57 -15.16
N SER A 339 -9.15 1.15 -15.96
CA SER A 339 -9.33 2.61 -16.06
C SER A 339 -9.69 3.28 -14.72
N GLY A 340 -10.18 2.52 -13.73
CA GLY A 340 -10.40 3.02 -12.36
C GLY A 340 -9.12 3.26 -11.56
N PHE A 341 -7.94 2.95 -12.12
CA PHE A 341 -6.63 3.17 -11.51
C PHE A 341 -5.79 4.22 -12.24
N GLY A 342 -6.37 4.89 -13.20
CA GLY A 342 -5.73 5.88 -14.05
C GLY A 342 -5.87 5.57 -15.55
N PRO A 343 -5.65 6.55 -16.41
CA PRO A 343 -5.79 6.40 -17.87
C PRO A 343 -4.96 5.27 -18.48
N ALA A 344 -3.72 5.04 -17.98
CA ALA A 344 -2.87 3.93 -18.45
C ALA A 344 -3.39 2.55 -18.03
N GLY A 345 -4.40 2.50 -17.16
CA GLY A 345 -5.10 1.26 -16.80
C GLY A 345 -6.16 0.82 -17.82
N GLU A 346 -6.48 1.65 -18.84
CA GLU A 346 -7.44 1.24 -19.88
C GLU A 346 -6.88 0.03 -20.66
N GLY A 347 -7.78 -0.89 -21.03
CA GLY A 347 -7.42 -2.16 -21.65
C GLY A 347 -6.91 -3.22 -20.67
N TYR A 348 -7.07 -2.99 -19.37
CA TYR A 348 -6.76 -3.95 -18.30
C TYR A 348 -7.91 -4.10 -17.31
N PHE A 349 -7.83 -5.13 -16.49
CA PHE A 349 -8.63 -5.29 -15.28
C PHE A 349 -7.85 -6.00 -14.18
N ARG A 350 -8.19 -5.70 -12.92
CA ARG A 350 -7.56 -6.31 -11.76
C ARG A 350 -8.40 -7.43 -11.17
N ILE A 351 -7.80 -8.61 -10.95
CA ILE A 351 -8.35 -9.67 -10.13
C ILE A 351 -7.65 -9.64 -8.77
N SER A 352 -8.44 -9.78 -7.68
CA SER A 352 -7.93 -9.83 -6.31
C SER A 352 -8.00 -11.24 -5.76
N ALA A 353 -6.92 -11.70 -5.14
CA ALA A 353 -6.82 -13.01 -4.49
C ALA A 353 -7.40 -13.04 -3.07
N PHE A 354 -7.86 -11.92 -2.54
CA PHE A 354 -8.45 -11.81 -1.20
C PHE A 354 -9.84 -12.44 -1.13
N ASN A 355 -9.89 -13.78 -1.06
CA ASN A 355 -11.14 -14.53 -0.99
C ASN A 355 -10.91 -15.92 -0.40
N SER A 356 -12.01 -16.65 -0.12
CA SER A 356 -11.93 -18.07 0.24
C SER A 356 -11.43 -18.91 -0.94
N ARG A 357 -10.75 -20.01 -0.66
CA ARG A 357 -10.28 -20.96 -1.69
C ARG A 357 -11.42 -21.47 -2.56
N ALA A 358 -12.56 -21.80 -1.95
CA ALA A 358 -13.73 -22.31 -2.68
C ALA A 358 -14.26 -21.31 -3.72
N ASN A 359 -14.37 -20.03 -3.34
CA ASN A 359 -14.78 -18.98 -4.27
C ASN A 359 -13.77 -18.75 -5.38
N VAL A 360 -12.47 -18.82 -5.07
CA VAL A 360 -11.41 -18.67 -6.06
C VAL A 360 -11.44 -19.80 -7.10
N VAL A 361 -11.62 -21.04 -6.67
CA VAL A 361 -11.77 -22.20 -7.57
C VAL A 361 -13.01 -22.04 -8.45
N GLU A 362 -14.12 -21.56 -7.88
CA GLU A 362 -15.35 -21.32 -8.64
C GLU A 362 -15.17 -20.18 -9.66
N VAL A 363 -14.48 -19.09 -9.29
CA VAL A 363 -14.13 -18.02 -10.25
C VAL A 363 -13.28 -18.56 -11.38
N ALA A 364 -12.26 -19.38 -11.09
CA ALA A 364 -11.40 -19.99 -12.10
C ALA A 364 -12.22 -20.85 -13.09
N ARG A 365 -13.17 -21.65 -12.58
CA ARG A 365 -14.09 -22.45 -13.40
C ARG A 365 -14.98 -21.58 -14.30
N ARG A 366 -15.52 -20.47 -13.77
CA ARG A 366 -16.37 -19.56 -14.52
C ARG A 366 -15.60 -18.80 -15.60
N LEU A 367 -14.37 -18.34 -15.32
CA LEU A 367 -13.49 -17.70 -16.32
C LEU A 367 -13.24 -18.64 -17.51
N ALA A 368 -13.01 -19.93 -17.23
CA ALA A 368 -12.76 -20.95 -18.26
C ALA A 368 -14.00 -21.27 -19.13
N ALA A 369 -15.19 -20.94 -18.66
CA ALA A 369 -16.45 -21.18 -19.38
C ALA A 369 -16.85 -20.00 -20.28
N LEU A 370 -16.17 -18.85 -20.18
CA LEU A 370 -16.48 -17.67 -20.98
C LEU A 370 -15.89 -17.74 -22.38
N ASP A 371 -16.64 -17.22 -23.36
CA ASP A 371 -16.12 -16.96 -24.69
C ASP A 371 -15.40 -15.60 -24.71
N TRP A 372 -14.06 -15.64 -24.75
CA TRP A 372 -13.21 -14.47 -24.78
C TRP A 372 -12.97 -13.90 -26.18
N THR A 373 -13.56 -14.50 -27.21
CA THR A 373 -13.42 -14.08 -28.61
C THR A 373 -14.52 -13.10 -29.05
N ARG A 374 -15.53 -12.91 -28.23
CA ARG A 374 -16.72 -12.07 -28.48
C ARG A 374 -16.88 -11.01 -27.42
#